data_efe0b1159f2f07b0d3658ccb3f46d085
#
_entry.id   efe0b1159f2f07b0d3658ccb3f46d085
#
_cell.length_a   1.000
_cell.length_b   1.000
_cell.length_c   1.000
_cell.angle_alpha   90.00
_cell.angle_beta   90.00
_cell.angle_gamma   90.00
#
_symmetry.space_group_name_H-M   'P 1'
#
loop_
_entity.id
_entity.type
_entity.pdbx_description
1 polymer ?
#
loop_
_entity_poly.entity_id
_entity_poly.type
_entity_poly.pdbx_seq_one_letter_code
_entity_poly.pdbx_strand_id
1 'polypeptide(L)'
;MTIHRIRLLGDPILRAKCEPITRPGSTAVRVIMDDMRETLRDWQSRFGSGRAIAAPQIGAPVRMIYLEMDKSWPMINPEIVDIGNEDFEVWDDCFSFPNLLVRVSRAYRIRVKYQDFKGAWQEVDLEGDRAELLQHEIDHLDGVLAVDRPQGLDPFCLREEWHRLYGPSRRYGQPEARNESYASPISESL
;
A
#
# COMPACT_ATOMS: atom_id res chain seq x y z
N MET A 1 16.99 15.54 -3.46
CA MET A 1 16.28 14.28 -3.77
C MET A 1 17.19 13.17 -3.32
N THR A 2 16.70 12.34 -2.40
CA THR A 2 17.48 11.26 -1.78
C THR A 2 16.70 9.96 -1.92
N ILE A 3 17.38 8.89 -2.36
CA ILE A 3 16.83 7.54 -2.32
C ILE A 3 17.03 7.04 -0.89
N HIS A 4 15.93 6.70 -0.23
CA HIS A 4 15.92 6.19 1.13
C HIS A 4 15.87 4.67 1.16
N ARG A 5 16.51 4.08 2.16
CA ARG A 5 16.29 2.68 2.48
C ARG A 5 14.85 2.52 3.01
N ILE A 6 14.09 1.59 2.44
CA ILE A 6 12.76 1.23 2.94
C ILE A 6 12.87 0.70 4.37
N ARG A 7 12.01 1.21 5.26
CA ARG A 7 11.85 0.71 6.63
C ARG A 7 11.18 -0.66 6.59
N LEU A 8 11.81 -1.62 7.24
CA LEU A 8 11.31 -2.99 7.23
C LEU A 8 10.46 -3.31 8.47
N LEU A 9 9.65 -4.34 8.37
CA LEU A 9 8.85 -4.87 9.47
C LEU A 9 9.73 -5.06 10.72
N GLY A 10 9.29 -4.49 11.84
CA GLY A 10 10.05 -4.41 13.08
C GLY A 10 10.61 -3.00 13.37
N ASP A 11 10.72 -2.10 12.36
CA ASP A 11 11.06 -0.70 12.61
C ASP A 11 9.88 0.00 13.31
N PRO A 12 10.09 0.60 14.50
CA PRO A 12 9.01 1.21 15.28
C PRO A 12 8.31 2.38 14.56
N ILE A 13 8.95 3.03 13.58
CA ILE A 13 8.35 4.11 12.82
C ILE A 13 7.14 3.64 12.00
N LEU A 14 7.13 2.38 11.56
CA LEU A 14 6.01 1.78 10.83
C LEU A 14 4.78 1.53 11.73
N ARG A 15 4.96 1.64 13.05
CA ARG A 15 3.90 1.48 14.06
C ARG A 15 3.44 2.79 14.65
N ALA A 16 4.11 3.88 14.27
CA ALA A 16 3.73 5.21 14.73
C ALA A 16 2.54 5.75 13.91
N LYS A 17 1.57 6.36 14.60
CA LYS A 17 0.55 7.15 13.92
C LYS A 17 1.20 8.42 13.37
N CYS A 18 1.06 8.64 12.07
CA CYS A 18 1.66 9.78 11.39
C CYS A 18 0.96 11.10 11.71
N GLU A 19 1.74 12.16 11.88
CA GLU A 19 1.24 13.50 12.15
C GLU A 19 0.66 14.17 10.89
N PRO A 20 -0.45 14.89 11.01
CA PRO A 20 -1.00 15.67 9.90
C PRO A 20 -0.03 16.78 9.45
N ILE A 21 0.05 16.99 8.15
CA ILE A 21 0.81 18.08 7.54
C ILE A 21 -0.01 19.37 7.61
N THR A 22 0.45 20.36 8.37
CA THR A 22 -0.25 21.64 8.55
C THR A 22 0.03 22.66 7.46
N ARG A 23 1.15 22.51 6.71
CA ARG A 23 1.55 23.42 5.62
C ARG A 23 1.89 22.64 4.35
N PRO A 24 0.88 22.19 3.57
CA PRO A 24 1.05 21.34 2.39
C PRO A 24 2.04 21.89 1.36
N GLY A 25 2.02 23.21 1.12
CA GLY A 25 2.89 23.88 0.13
C GLY A 25 4.33 24.14 0.58
N SER A 26 4.73 23.75 1.79
CA SER A 26 6.06 24.05 2.31
C SER A 26 7.18 23.31 1.56
N THR A 27 8.38 23.89 1.58
CA THR A 27 9.57 23.25 0.99
C THR A 27 9.87 21.90 1.64
N ALA A 28 9.66 21.75 2.94
CA ALA A 28 9.87 20.49 3.64
C ALA A 28 8.96 19.36 3.10
N VAL A 29 7.68 19.65 2.83
CA VAL A 29 6.74 18.68 2.25
C VAL A 29 7.13 18.32 0.82
N ARG A 30 7.62 19.27 0.03
CA ARG A 30 8.13 19.01 -1.33
C ARG A 30 9.35 18.12 -1.32
N VAL A 31 10.27 18.32 -0.37
CA VAL A 31 11.45 17.45 -0.21
C VAL A 31 11.03 16.01 0.10
N ILE A 32 10.11 15.81 1.05
CA ILE A 32 9.59 14.47 1.39
C ILE A 32 8.96 13.81 0.16
N MET A 33 8.13 14.55 -0.58
CA MET A 33 7.51 14.03 -1.82
C MET A 33 8.55 13.63 -2.86
N ASP A 34 9.56 14.46 -3.08
CA ASP A 34 10.62 14.17 -4.04
C ASP A 34 11.44 12.93 -3.62
N ASP A 35 11.72 12.78 -2.33
CA ASP A 35 12.40 11.62 -1.78
C ASP A 35 11.56 10.34 -1.88
N MET A 36 10.24 10.41 -1.63
CA MET A 36 9.30 9.31 -1.85
C MET A 36 9.27 8.88 -3.32
N ARG A 37 9.19 9.85 -4.24
CA ARG A 37 9.19 9.58 -5.68
C ARG A 37 10.46 8.87 -6.12
N GLU A 38 11.63 9.39 -5.76
CA GLU A 38 12.91 8.79 -6.17
C GLU A 38 13.11 7.41 -5.53
N THR A 39 12.66 7.21 -4.30
CA THR A 39 12.72 5.91 -3.63
C THR A 39 11.79 4.88 -4.31
N LEU A 40 10.57 5.29 -4.68
CA LEU A 40 9.63 4.43 -5.40
C LEU A 40 10.18 4.05 -6.79
N ARG A 41 10.76 5.00 -7.52
CA ARG A 41 11.36 4.75 -8.84
C ARG A 41 12.59 3.84 -8.78
N ASP A 42 13.43 4.01 -7.77
CA ASP A 42 14.53 3.07 -7.52
C ASP A 42 14.00 1.65 -7.28
N TRP A 43 12.96 1.52 -6.45
CA TRP A 43 12.30 0.24 -6.21
C TRP A 43 11.76 -0.37 -7.52
N GLN A 44 11.01 0.41 -8.30
CA GLN A 44 10.47 -0.03 -9.60
C GLN A 44 11.58 -0.48 -10.56
N SER A 45 12.69 0.25 -10.61
CA SER A 45 13.82 -0.08 -11.50
C SER A 45 14.52 -1.39 -11.11
N ARG A 46 14.55 -1.71 -9.81
CA ARG A 46 15.22 -2.91 -9.27
C ARG A 46 14.32 -4.14 -9.26
N PHE A 47 13.04 -3.98 -9.02
CA PHE A 47 12.11 -5.09 -8.77
C PHE A 47 10.97 -5.19 -9.79
N GLY A 48 10.82 -4.23 -10.69
CA GLY A 48 9.81 -4.23 -11.75
C GLY A 48 8.37 -4.07 -11.25
N SER A 49 8.19 -3.69 -9.97
CA SER A 49 6.90 -3.56 -9.31
C SER A 49 6.88 -2.37 -8.35
N GLY A 50 5.67 -1.98 -7.92
CA GLY A 50 5.45 -0.88 -7.00
C GLY A 50 4.58 0.20 -7.62
N ARG A 51 3.52 0.59 -6.93
CA ARG A 51 2.53 1.57 -7.41
C ARG A 51 2.43 2.78 -6.50
N ALA A 52 2.76 2.59 -5.21
CA ALA A 52 2.65 3.62 -4.19
C ALA A 52 3.68 3.40 -3.07
N ILE A 53 3.86 4.44 -2.26
CA ILE A 53 4.68 4.43 -1.06
C ILE A 53 4.11 5.41 -0.05
N ALA A 54 4.09 5.03 1.23
CA ALA A 54 3.72 5.91 2.33
C ALA A 54 4.96 6.53 2.99
N ALA A 55 4.85 7.77 3.46
CA ALA A 55 5.95 8.52 4.05
C ALA A 55 6.67 7.79 5.22
N PRO A 56 6.01 7.05 6.14
CA PRO A 56 6.71 6.32 7.19
C PRO A 56 7.64 5.22 6.64
N GLN A 57 7.41 4.70 5.42
CA GLN A 57 8.29 3.71 4.81
C GLN A 57 9.67 4.27 4.43
N ILE A 58 9.79 5.58 4.26
CA ILE A 58 11.09 6.26 4.09
C ILE A 58 11.60 6.92 5.38
N GLY A 59 10.90 6.73 6.50
CA GLY A 59 11.30 7.27 7.80
C GLY A 59 10.73 8.65 8.11
N ALA A 60 9.72 9.14 7.38
CA ALA A 60 9.04 10.41 7.61
C ALA A 60 7.66 10.16 8.25
N PRO A 61 7.45 10.44 9.58
CA PRO A 61 6.20 10.11 10.27
C PRO A 61 5.11 11.17 10.02
N VAL A 62 4.81 11.45 8.76
CA VAL A 62 3.79 12.43 8.34
C VAL A 62 2.75 11.78 7.42
N ARG A 63 1.53 12.32 7.44
CA ARG A 63 0.42 11.79 6.62
C ARG A 63 0.58 12.17 5.17
N MET A 64 1.35 11.40 4.42
CA MET A 64 1.57 11.58 2.99
C MET A 64 1.74 10.25 2.28
N ILE A 65 1.10 10.13 1.10
CA ILE A 65 1.22 9.00 0.18
C ILE A 65 1.66 9.55 -1.18
N TYR A 66 2.53 8.82 -1.85
CA TYR A 66 2.89 9.08 -3.24
C TYR A 66 2.57 7.86 -4.09
N LEU A 67 1.74 8.07 -5.12
CA LEU A 67 1.40 7.05 -6.11
C LEU A 67 2.03 7.41 -7.45
N GLU A 68 2.51 6.41 -8.16
CA GLU A 68 2.98 6.52 -9.53
C GLU A 68 2.45 5.33 -10.34
N MET A 69 1.35 5.59 -11.05
CA MET A 69 0.68 4.64 -11.95
C MET A 69 0.65 5.25 -13.36
N ASP A 70 -0.52 5.70 -13.83
CA ASP A 70 -0.64 6.41 -15.11
C ASP A 70 -0.08 7.84 -15.02
N LYS A 71 -0.07 8.41 -13.82
CA LYS A 71 0.45 9.73 -13.46
C LYS A 71 0.94 9.76 -12.03
N SER A 72 1.82 10.73 -11.75
CA SER A 72 2.18 11.10 -10.38
C SER A 72 0.96 11.61 -9.61
N TRP A 73 0.71 11.05 -8.44
CA TRP A 73 -0.42 11.44 -7.62
C TRP A 73 -0.06 11.49 -6.13
N PRO A 74 0.51 12.61 -5.67
CA PRO A 74 0.75 12.82 -4.25
C PRO A 74 -0.55 13.16 -3.52
N MET A 75 -0.74 12.57 -2.36
CA MET A 75 -1.85 12.83 -1.45
C MET A 75 -1.33 13.26 -0.10
N ILE A 76 -1.72 14.44 0.35
CA ILE A 76 -1.38 14.99 1.66
C ILE A 76 -2.60 14.87 2.57
N ASN A 77 -2.40 14.38 3.79
CA ASN A 77 -3.46 14.12 4.77
C ASN A 77 -4.61 13.28 4.21
N PRO A 78 -4.33 12.16 3.52
CA PRO A 78 -5.41 11.32 3.01
C PRO A 78 -6.20 10.69 4.16
N GLU A 79 -7.52 10.61 3.97
CA GLU A 79 -8.48 10.04 4.90
C GLU A 79 -9.58 9.32 4.11
N ILE A 80 -9.96 8.11 4.53
CA ILE A 80 -11.13 7.43 3.99
C ILE A 80 -12.35 8.04 4.66
N VAL A 81 -13.23 8.65 3.86
CA VAL A 81 -14.45 9.34 4.35
C VAL A 81 -15.73 8.55 4.08
N ASP A 82 -15.67 7.55 3.22
CA ASP A 82 -16.76 6.61 2.95
C ASP A 82 -16.22 5.24 2.58
N ILE A 83 -16.89 4.17 3.02
CA ILE A 83 -16.52 2.77 2.78
C ILE A 83 -17.75 2.03 2.28
N GLY A 84 -17.63 1.39 1.11
CA GLY A 84 -18.67 0.53 0.56
C GLY A 84 -18.91 -0.72 1.42
N ASN A 85 -20.07 -1.36 1.20
CA ASN A 85 -20.49 -2.53 1.97
C ASN A 85 -19.98 -3.87 1.38
N GLU A 86 -19.31 -3.83 0.24
CA GLU A 86 -18.75 -5.01 -0.43
C GLU A 86 -17.27 -5.11 -0.15
N ASP A 87 -16.86 -6.27 0.35
CA ASP A 87 -15.45 -6.59 0.59
C ASP A 87 -14.97 -7.65 -0.41
N PHE A 88 -13.66 -7.68 -0.64
CA PHE A 88 -13.01 -8.73 -1.41
C PHE A 88 -11.69 -9.13 -0.76
N GLU A 89 -11.31 -10.38 -0.92
CA GLU A 89 -10.03 -10.90 -0.43
C GLU A 89 -8.94 -10.67 -1.45
N VAL A 90 -7.76 -10.25 -0.96
CA VAL A 90 -6.57 -10.04 -1.78
C VAL A 90 -5.33 -10.60 -1.09
N TRP A 91 -4.33 -11.00 -1.89
CA TRP A 91 -2.97 -11.19 -1.42
C TRP A 91 -2.25 -9.86 -1.47
N ASP A 92 -2.06 -9.28 -0.30
CA ASP A 92 -1.46 -7.96 -0.11
C ASP A 92 0.06 -8.11 0.06
N ASP A 93 0.84 -7.28 -0.62
CA ASP A 93 2.29 -7.23 -0.53
C ASP A 93 2.79 -5.84 -0.16
N CYS A 94 3.92 -5.75 0.49
CA CYS A 94 4.47 -4.50 0.99
C CYS A 94 5.98 -4.43 0.83
N PHE A 95 6.49 -3.25 0.50
CA PHE A 95 7.93 -2.99 0.47
C PHE A 95 8.60 -3.22 1.83
N SER A 96 7.84 -3.05 2.91
CA SER A 96 8.33 -3.22 4.28
C SER A 96 8.51 -4.69 4.70
N PHE A 97 7.98 -5.64 3.93
CA PHE A 97 8.18 -7.10 4.09
C PHE A 97 8.13 -7.80 2.72
N PRO A 98 9.11 -7.54 1.83
CA PRO A 98 9.02 -7.85 0.39
C PRO A 98 8.89 -9.32 0.04
N ASN A 99 9.25 -10.22 0.96
CA ASN A 99 9.19 -11.68 0.74
C ASN A 99 7.94 -12.34 1.31
N LEU A 100 7.01 -11.55 1.87
CA LEU A 100 5.79 -12.04 2.49
C LEU A 100 4.57 -11.45 1.80
N LEU A 101 3.59 -12.29 1.48
CA LEU A 101 2.23 -11.89 1.10
C LEU A 101 1.29 -12.23 2.25
N VAL A 102 0.30 -11.39 2.45
CA VAL A 102 -0.71 -11.54 3.48
C VAL A 102 -2.08 -11.52 2.83
N ARG A 103 -2.90 -12.55 3.08
CA ARG A 103 -4.29 -12.54 2.66
C ARG A 103 -5.10 -11.66 3.60
N VAL A 104 -5.70 -10.62 3.03
CA VAL A 104 -6.49 -9.62 3.76
C VAL A 104 -7.84 -9.41 3.10
N SER A 105 -8.82 -8.89 3.85
CA SER A 105 -10.06 -8.35 3.30
C SER A 105 -9.96 -6.84 3.17
N ARG A 106 -10.43 -6.31 2.03
CA ARG A 106 -10.46 -4.89 1.71
C ARG A 106 -11.83 -4.52 1.16
N ALA A 107 -12.31 -3.32 1.47
CA ALA A 107 -13.51 -2.79 0.86
C ALA A 107 -13.29 -2.60 -0.64
N TYR A 108 -14.24 -3.09 -1.45
CA TYR A 108 -14.18 -2.97 -2.90
C TYR A 108 -14.28 -1.52 -3.37
N ARG A 109 -14.99 -0.67 -2.62
CA ARG A 109 -15.20 0.75 -2.92
C ARG A 109 -14.92 1.60 -1.70
N ILE A 110 -14.15 2.68 -1.92
CA ILE A 110 -13.90 3.72 -0.90
C ILE A 110 -13.99 5.11 -1.52
N ARG A 111 -14.28 6.12 -0.69
CA ARG A 111 -14.05 7.52 -1.01
C ARG A 111 -12.93 8.04 -0.13
N VAL A 112 -11.93 8.67 -0.78
CA VAL A 112 -10.78 9.27 -0.10
C VAL A 112 -10.81 10.78 -0.28
N LYS A 113 -10.65 11.50 0.84
CA LYS A 113 -10.44 12.93 0.88
C LYS A 113 -8.97 13.20 1.18
N TYR A 114 -8.36 14.15 0.47
CA TYR A 114 -6.94 14.51 0.65
C TYR A 114 -6.69 15.96 0.27
N GLN A 115 -5.53 16.50 0.62
CA GLN A 115 -5.08 17.82 0.20
C GLN A 115 -4.05 17.72 -0.93
N ASP A 116 -4.13 18.65 -1.87
CA ASP A 116 -3.06 18.89 -2.85
C ASP A 116 -1.97 19.80 -2.25
N PHE A 117 -0.90 20.07 -3.03
CA PHE A 117 0.19 20.97 -2.61
C PHE A 117 -0.21 22.43 -2.41
N LYS A 118 -1.38 22.85 -2.87
CA LYS A 118 -1.93 24.17 -2.61
C LYS A 118 -2.74 24.21 -1.31
N GLY A 119 -2.91 23.05 -0.66
CA GLY A 119 -3.74 22.88 0.52
C GLY A 119 -5.25 22.77 0.21
N ALA A 120 -5.62 22.71 -1.06
CA ALA A 120 -7.00 22.52 -1.45
C ALA A 120 -7.45 21.08 -1.22
N TRP A 121 -8.62 20.89 -0.60
CA TRP A 121 -9.21 19.58 -0.41
C TRP A 121 -9.76 19.03 -1.73
N GLN A 122 -9.49 17.78 -1.96
CA GLN A 122 -9.94 16.98 -3.08
C GLN A 122 -10.64 15.75 -2.56
N GLU A 123 -11.57 15.18 -3.33
CA GLU A 123 -12.19 13.89 -3.06
C GLU A 123 -12.12 13.01 -4.30
N VAL A 124 -11.99 11.70 -4.08
CA VAL A 124 -11.96 10.71 -5.16
C VAL A 124 -12.66 9.44 -4.72
N ASP A 125 -13.52 8.90 -5.61
CA ASP A 125 -14.08 7.56 -5.49
C ASP A 125 -13.15 6.55 -6.15
N LEU A 126 -12.89 5.44 -5.47
CA LEU A 126 -11.98 4.39 -5.89
C LEU A 126 -12.65 3.03 -5.72
N GLU A 127 -12.37 2.12 -6.67
CA GLU A 127 -12.90 0.76 -6.67
C GLU A 127 -11.81 -0.27 -6.94
N GLY A 128 -12.03 -1.49 -6.48
CA GLY A 128 -11.18 -2.66 -6.72
C GLY A 128 -9.73 -2.43 -6.33
N ASP A 129 -8.84 -2.64 -7.29
CA ASP A 129 -7.39 -2.56 -7.11
C ASP A 129 -6.88 -1.21 -6.59
N ARG A 130 -7.52 -0.10 -7.00
CA ARG A 130 -7.15 1.23 -6.51
C ARG A 130 -7.67 1.50 -5.10
N ALA A 131 -8.85 0.97 -4.77
CA ALA A 131 -9.41 1.06 -3.42
C ALA A 131 -8.55 0.26 -2.43
N GLU A 132 -8.15 -0.94 -2.81
CA GLU A 132 -7.25 -1.77 -2.00
C GLU A 132 -5.92 -1.08 -1.73
N LEU A 133 -5.26 -0.58 -2.81
CA LEU A 133 -3.98 0.12 -2.69
C LEU A 133 -4.05 1.29 -1.71
N LEU A 134 -5.08 2.14 -1.83
CA LEU A 134 -5.19 3.29 -0.94
C LEU A 134 -5.51 2.90 0.51
N GLN A 135 -6.27 1.83 0.74
CA GLN A 135 -6.47 1.29 2.09
C GLN A 135 -5.15 0.82 2.70
N HIS A 136 -4.30 0.13 1.91
CA HIS A 136 -2.96 -0.29 2.34
C HIS A 136 -2.08 0.90 2.73
N GLU A 137 -2.00 1.91 1.87
CA GLU A 137 -1.15 3.07 2.12
C GLU A 137 -1.66 3.95 3.28
N ILE A 138 -2.98 4.07 3.44
CA ILE A 138 -3.56 4.81 4.59
C ILE A 138 -3.34 4.04 5.89
N ASP A 139 -3.43 2.71 5.88
CA ASP A 139 -3.07 1.88 7.04
C ASP A 139 -1.65 2.21 7.53
N HIS A 140 -0.67 2.35 6.64
CA HIS A 140 0.69 2.77 7.01
C HIS A 140 0.72 4.09 7.77
N LEU A 141 -0.12 5.05 7.40
CA LEU A 141 -0.20 6.36 8.09
C LEU A 141 -0.82 6.25 9.49
N ASP A 142 -1.57 5.20 9.74
CA ASP A 142 -2.19 4.92 11.03
C ASP A 142 -1.39 3.89 11.87
N GLY A 143 -0.19 3.50 11.40
CA GLY A 143 0.68 2.53 12.07
C GLY A 143 0.21 1.09 11.96
N VAL A 144 -0.71 0.81 11.03
CA VAL A 144 -1.26 -0.51 10.74
C VAL A 144 -0.55 -1.10 9.51
N LEU A 145 -0.25 -2.39 9.55
CA LEU A 145 0.36 -3.11 8.42
C LEU A 145 -0.57 -4.25 7.98
N ALA A 146 -0.40 -4.72 6.76
CA ALA A 146 -1.21 -5.85 6.27
C ALA A 146 -1.10 -7.10 7.16
N VAL A 147 0.05 -7.30 7.81
CA VAL A 147 0.25 -8.40 8.78
C VAL A 147 -0.64 -8.30 10.02
N ASP A 148 -1.31 -7.18 10.25
CA ASP A 148 -2.26 -7.00 11.36
C ASP A 148 -3.71 -7.33 10.96
N ARG A 149 -3.95 -7.57 9.66
CA ARG A 149 -5.27 -7.83 9.07
C ARG A 149 -5.40 -9.20 8.39
N PRO A 150 -4.78 -10.26 8.92
CA PRO A 150 -4.80 -11.56 8.27
C PRO A 150 -6.22 -12.14 8.22
N GLN A 151 -6.58 -12.77 7.08
CA GLN A 151 -7.88 -13.41 6.87
C GLN A 151 -7.73 -14.88 6.53
N GLY A 152 -8.60 -15.72 7.12
CA GLY A 152 -8.67 -17.16 6.86
C GLY A 152 -7.64 -17.99 7.66
N LEU A 153 -7.54 -19.27 7.32
CA LEU A 153 -6.72 -20.23 8.07
C LEU A 153 -5.22 -20.09 7.77
N ASP A 154 -4.87 -19.84 6.50
CA ASP A 154 -3.48 -19.72 6.05
C ASP A 154 -3.28 -18.35 5.38
N PRO A 155 -3.20 -17.27 6.18
CA PRO A 155 -3.20 -15.92 5.65
C PRO A 155 -1.82 -15.45 5.21
N PHE A 156 -0.75 -16.24 5.40
CA PHE A 156 0.61 -15.86 5.10
C PHE A 156 1.21 -16.79 4.06
N CYS A 157 1.83 -16.20 3.04
CA CYS A 157 2.53 -16.96 2.00
C CYS A 157 3.85 -16.26 1.65
N LEU A 158 4.94 -17.01 1.62
CA LEU A 158 6.18 -16.48 1.11
C LEU A 158 6.03 -16.22 -0.39
N ARG A 159 6.61 -15.13 -0.88
CA ARG A 159 6.53 -14.72 -2.29
C ARG A 159 6.98 -15.82 -3.25
N GLU A 160 8.05 -16.55 -2.91
CA GLU A 160 8.56 -17.68 -3.69
C GLU A 160 7.53 -18.80 -3.79
N GLU A 161 6.89 -19.17 -2.66
CA GLU A 161 5.85 -20.20 -2.62
C GLU A 161 4.59 -19.76 -3.37
N TRP A 162 4.21 -18.50 -3.23
CA TRP A 162 3.08 -17.97 -3.97
C TRP A 162 3.31 -18.07 -5.49
N HIS A 163 4.50 -17.72 -5.97
CA HIS A 163 4.86 -17.88 -7.39
C HIS A 163 4.86 -19.34 -7.84
N ARG A 164 5.35 -20.24 -6.99
CA ARG A 164 5.36 -21.68 -7.28
C ARG A 164 3.94 -22.24 -7.41
N LEU A 165 3.02 -21.81 -6.54
CA LEU A 165 1.65 -22.32 -6.46
C LEU A 165 0.73 -21.71 -7.55
N TYR A 166 0.86 -20.41 -7.78
CA TYR A 166 -0.08 -19.67 -8.63
C TYR A 166 0.52 -19.23 -9.97
N GLY A 167 1.82 -19.47 -10.18
CA GLY A 167 2.53 -19.27 -11.43
C GLY A 167 2.94 -17.82 -11.72
N PRO A 168 3.92 -17.64 -12.63
CA PRO A 168 4.51 -16.33 -12.91
C PRO A 168 3.60 -15.36 -13.69
N SER A 169 2.49 -15.85 -14.23
CA SER A 169 1.51 -15.06 -15.00
C SER A 169 0.57 -14.24 -14.13
N ARG A 170 0.52 -14.53 -12.83
CA ARG A 170 -0.36 -13.82 -11.89
C ARG A 170 0.42 -12.73 -11.20
N ARG A 171 0.02 -11.49 -11.44
CA ARG A 171 0.58 -10.31 -10.78
C ARG A 171 -0.21 -10.07 -9.50
N TYR A 172 0.48 -10.00 -8.33
CA TYR A 172 -0.18 -9.44 -7.16
C TYR A 172 -0.64 -8.03 -7.53
N GLY A 173 -1.74 -7.64 -7.08
CA GLY A 173 -2.19 -6.32 -7.36
C GLY A 173 -3.03 -6.15 -8.60
N GLN A 174 -3.28 -7.22 -9.36
CA GLN A 174 -4.30 -7.22 -10.39
C GLN A 174 -5.56 -7.89 -9.85
N PRO A 175 -6.76 -7.35 -10.14
CA PRO A 175 -8.02 -7.89 -9.64
C PRO A 175 -8.18 -9.39 -9.85
N GLU A 176 -7.76 -9.89 -11.01
CA GLU A 176 -7.84 -11.31 -11.38
C GLU A 176 -6.91 -12.20 -10.53
N ALA A 177 -5.77 -11.67 -10.09
CA ALA A 177 -4.84 -12.39 -9.23
C ALA A 177 -5.25 -12.33 -7.76
N ARG A 178 -6.10 -11.37 -7.40
CA ARG A 178 -6.49 -11.09 -6.01
C ARG A 178 -7.81 -11.74 -5.63
N ASN A 179 -8.74 -11.89 -6.57
CA ASN A 179 -10.11 -12.38 -6.35
C ASN A 179 -10.24 -13.91 -6.40
N GLU A 180 -9.15 -14.66 -6.36
CA GLU A 180 -9.26 -16.09 -6.36
C GLU A 180 -9.62 -16.63 -4.98
N SER A 181 -10.66 -17.43 -4.93
CA SER A 181 -10.93 -18.30 -3.80
C SER A 181 -9.70 -19.16 -3.54
N TYR A 182 -9.11 -19.01 -2.37
CA TYR A 182 -7.99 -19.82 -1.91
C TYR A 182 -8.42 -21.28 -1.84
N ALA A 183 -8.04 -22.08 -2.82
CA ALA A 183 -8.03 -23.52 -2.69
C ALA A 183 -6.75 -23.88 -1.93
N SER A 184 -6.88 -24.34 -0.69
CA SER A 184 -5.74 -24.83 0.08
C SER A 184 -5.01 -25.91 -0.71
N PRO A 185 -3.71 -25.79 -1.00
CA PRO A 185 -2.96 -26.84 -1.70
C PRO A 185 -2.85 -28.15 -0.93
N ILE A 186 -3.29 -28.16 0.33
CA ILE A 186 -3.26 -29.35 1.22
C ILE A 186 -4.51 -30.21 1.05
N SER A 187 -5.55 -29.78 0.33
CA SER A 187 -6.79 -30.57 0.19
C SER A 187 -6.76 -31.66 -0.90
N GLU A 188 -5.68 -31.78 -1.69
CA GLU A 188 -5.59 -32.77 -2.77
C GLU A 188 -4.55 -33.90 -2.54
N SER A 189 -3.94 -33.98 -1.37
CA SER A 189 -2.91 -34.99 -1.08
C SER A 189 -3.03 -35.67 0.31
N LEU A 190 -4.27 -36.11 0.65
CA LEU A 190 -4.49 -37.10 1.73
C LEU A 190 -5.42 -38.19 1.23
#